data_df4e5f67855ad2ab89ef2591f0a99278
#
_entry.id   df4e5f67855ad2ab89ef2591f0a99278
#
_cell.length_a   1.000
_cell.length_b   1.000
_cell.length_c   1.000
_cell.angle_alpha   90.00
_cell.angle_beta   90.00
_cell.angle_gamma   90.00
#
_symmetry.space_group_name_H-M   'P 1'
#
loop_
_entity.id
_entity.type
_entity.pdbx_description
1 polymer ?
#
loop_
_entity_poly.entity_id
_entity_poly.type
_entity_poly.pdbx_seq_one_letter_code
_entity_poly.pdbx_strand_id
1 'polypeptide(L)'
;MSSEKYTHSKVENKIYSYWEKKGLFKPKKNKKKYSIVIPPPNVTGSLHMGHALNNTIQDLLIRFHRMNNFETLWQPGTDHAGIATQALVERKLESENIDKQSIGREAFIKKVWDWKKEYGDIIINQLKKLGCSCDWSRNAFTMDKNLSASVIKVFIDLYNKGLIYKSKKLVNWDTVLKTAISDLEVDQREVNSKLYYINYQIENSSEFITIATTRPETMLGDTAVAVNPKDERYTNLVGKNVVLPITGRKIKIIQDDYADPEQGSGAVKITPAHDFNDYDVGKRNKLEIINIFTEDGKINENAPSDYVGLDRFEARKKILNELGDKLIKEENIKNKVPYGDRSNSVIEPYLTEQWFADAKKLSVKAKKIVKNKKTKFFPPNWSKTYFQWMNNIEPWCISRQLWCGHQIPAWYGPDKKIFVASNYSEAKKLAKKKYKKDVELVRDEDVLDTWFSSGLWAFATLGWPNKNEYLKKFYPTSVLVTGFDIIFFWVARMMMFGMEFLNKQPFKEIYVHALVRDEKGQKMSKSKGNVIDPLILIDKYLSLIHI
;
A
#
# COMPACT_ATOMS: atom_id res chain seq x y z
N MET A 1 14.13 -49.25 34.42
CA MET A 1 14.26 -47.93 33.80
C MET A 1 12.98 -47.67 33.05
N SER A 2 12.08 -46.81 33.55
CA SER A 2 10.84 -46.45 32.83
C SER A 2 11.21 -45.66 31.59
N SER A 3 10.99 -46.20 30.41
CA SER A 3 11.11 -45.50 29.15
C SER A 3 9.95 -44.52 29.05
N GLU A 4 9.97 -43.43 29.84
CA GLU A 4 9.04 -42.34 29.56
C GLU A 4 9.34 -41.81 28.17
N LYS A 5 8.39 -42.04 27.28
CA LYS A 5 8.45 -41.54 25.92
C LYS A 5 8.58 -40.02 25.97
N TYR A 6 9.60 -39.47 25.31
CA TYR A 6 9.81 -38.03 25.27
C TYR A 6 8.52 -37.30 24.83
N THR A 7 8.10 -36.33 25.63
CA THR A 7 6.90 -35.51 25.37
C THR A 7 7.32 -34.06 25.27
N HIS A 8 7.37 -33.52 24.06
CA HIS A 8 7.85 -32.16 23.77
C HIS A 8 7.14 -31.09 24.61
N SER A 9 5.82 -31.15 24.72
CA SER A 9 5.00 -30.16 25.46
C SER A 9 5.38 -30.03 26.95
N LYS A 10 5.96 -31.09 27.55
CA LYS A 10 6.43 -31.05 28.94
C LYS A 10 7.78 -30.33 29.12
N VAL A 11 8.58 -30.24 28.06
CA VAL A 11 9.99 -29.82 28.13
C VAL A 11 10.23 -28.47 27.47
N GLU A 12 9.64 -28.20 26.30
CA GLU A 12 9.94 -27.04 25.47
C GLU A 12 9.76 -25.70 26.19
N ASN A 13 8.63 -25.49 26.83
CA ASN A 13 8.34 -24.24 27.53
C ASN A 13 9.35 -23.95 28.67
N LYS A 14 9.82 -25.01 29.35
CA LYS A 14 10.81 -24.87 30.42
C LYS A 14 12.17 -24.49 29.86
N ILE A 15 12.61 -25.15 28.78
CA ILE A 15 13.89 -24.89 28.12
C ILE A 15 13.89 -23.49 27.51
N TYR A 16 12.85 -23.14 26.79
CA TYR A 16 12.76 -21.81 26.15
C TYR A 16 12.76 -20.68 27.18
N SER A 17 11.98 -20.83 28.26
CA SER A 17 11.97 -19.88 29.39
C SER A 17 13.32 -19.76 30.06
N TYR A 18 14.06 -20.88 30.21
CA TYR A 18 15.41 -20.87 30.73
C TYR A 18 16.36 -20.07 29.84
N TRP A 19 16.33 -20.29 28.50
CA TRP A 19 17.16 -19.55 27.54
C TRP A 19 16.89 -18.05 27.58
N GLU A 20 15.62 -17.67 27.62
CA GLU A 20 15.21 -16.27 27.69
C GLU A 20 15.67 -15.61 29.01
N LYS A 21 15.41 -16.24 30.14
CA LYS A 21 15.83 -15.75 31.47
C LYS A 21 17.35 -15.61 31.61
N LYS A 22 18.12 -16.52 30.99
CA LYS A 22 19.59 -16.44 30.93
C LYS A 22 20.12 -15.45 29.90
N GLY A 23 19.25 -14.82 29.14
CA GLY A 23 19.64 -13.86 28.11
C GLY A 23 20.45 -14.46 26.95
N LEU A 24 20.25 -15.76 26.63
CA LEU A 24 21.08 -16.46 25.65
C LEU A 24 20.82 -15.96 24.22
N PHE A 25 19.73 -15.26 24.00
CA PHE A 25 19.39 -14.67 22.70
C PHE A 25 19.97 -13.27 22.49
N LYS A 26 20.49 -12.64 23.58
CA LYS A 26 21.10 -11.31 23.50
C LYS A 26 22.46 -11.35 22.82
N PRO A 27 22.86 -10.27 22.13
CA PRO A 27 24.20 -10.18 21.55
C PRO A 27 25.30 -10.34 22.61
N LYS A 28 26.22 -11.28 22.37
CA LYS A 28 27.42 -11.45 23.20
C LYS A 28 28.59 -10.79 22.47
N LYS A 29 29.26 -9.83 23.14
CA LYS A 29 30.36 -9.02 22.55
C LYS A 29 31.39 -9.88 21.83
N ASN A 30 31.59 -9.61 20.54
CA ASN A 30 32.61 -10.24 19.71
C ASN A 30 33.08 -9.29 18.59
N LYS A 31 34.21 -9.60 17.94
CA LYS A 31 34.73 -8.84 16.79
C LYS A 31 33.87 -9.02 15.54
N LYS A 32 33.42 -10.25 15.26
CA LYS A 32 32.54 -10.59 14.14
C LYS A 32 31.09 -10.36 14.52
N LYS A 33 30.33 -9.72 13.65
CA LYS A 33 28.91 -9.35 13.91
C LYS A 33 28.01 -9.92 12.83
N TYR A 34 26.83 -10.36 13.25
CA TYR A 34 25.77 -10.82 12.36
C TYR A 34 24.42 -10.32 12.85
N SER A 35 23.62 -9.75 11.99
CA SER A 35 22.33 -9.20 12.38
C SER A 35 21.25 -9.41 11.32
N ILE A 36 20.05 -9.66 11.79
CA ILE A 36 18.82 -9.74 10.99
C ILE A 36 17.77 -8.86 11.66
N VAL A 37 16.99 -8.12 10.87
CA VAL A 37 15.72 -7.53 11.30
C VAL A 37 14.59 -8.42 10.80
N ILE A 38 13.68 -8.81 11.67
CA ILE A 38 12.53 -9.62 11.30
C ILE A 38 11.63 -8.83 10.32
N PRO A 39 11.06 -9.43 9.27
CA PRO A 39 9.89 -8.85 8.64
C PRO A 39 8.76 -8.79 9.67
N PRO A 40 8.37 -7.58 10.13
CA PRO A 40 7.48 -7.47 11.29
C PRO A 40 6.09 -7.98 10.92
N PRO A 41 5.57 -9.05 11.56
CA PRO A 41 4.23 -9.53 11.30
C PRO A 41 3.19 -8.45 11.61
N ASN A 42 2.18 -8.36 10.76
CA ASN A 42 1.03 -7.49 10.96
C ASN A 42 0.19 -7.95 12.15
N VAL A 43 -0.23 -7.02 13.02
CA VAL A 43 -1.11 -7.33 14.18
C VAL A 43 -2.55 -7.63 13.75
N THR A 44 -2.71 -8.41 12.69
CA THR A 44 -4.01 -8.77 12.07
C THR A 44 -4.51 -10.16 12.45
N GLY A 45 -3.94 -10.77 13.49
CA GLY A 45 -4.30 -12.10 14.01
C GLY A 45 -3.10 -13.07 14.03
N SER A 46 -3.35 -14.38 14.15
CA SER A 46 -2.31 -15.42 14.29
C SER A 46 -1.40 -15.55 13.06
N LEU A 47 -0.22 -16.11 13.26
CA LEU A 47 0.73 -16.45 12.21
C LEU A 47 0.23 -17.62 11.35
N HIS A 48 0.79 -17.77 10.15
CA HIS A 48 0.56 -18.90 9.25
C HIS A 48 1.89 -19.53 8.79
N MET A 49 1.83 -20.64 8.06
CA MET A 49 3.01 -21.40 7.62
C MET A 49 4.03 -20.57 6.82
N GLY A 50 3.59 -19.52 6.09
CA GLY A 50 4.52 -18.58 5.44
C GLY A 50 5.41 -17.82 6.44
N HIS A 51 4.86 -17.42 7.58
CA HIS A 51 5.64 -16.82 8.67
C HIS A 51 6.58 -17.84 9.31
N ALA A 52 6.11 -19.09 9.51
CA ALA A 52 6.96 -20.16 10.05
C ALA A 52 8.18 -20.39 9.16
N LEU A 53 8.01 -20.55 7.85
CA LEU A 53 9.10 -20.71 6.89
C LEU A 53 10.10 -19.55 6.97
N ASN A 54 9.61 -18.31 6.90
CA ASN A 54 10.44 -17.11 6.93
C ASN A 54 11.27 -17.04 8.23
N ASN A 55 10.64 -17.28 9.37
CA ASN A 55 11.31 -17.20 10.67
C ASN A 55 12.25 -18.39 10.92
N THR A 56 11.93 -19.58 10.41
CA THR A 56 12.82 -20.74 10.47
C THR A 56 14.15 -20.49 9.75
N ILE A 57 14.10 -19.92 8.55
CA ILE A 57 15.31 -19.57 7.80
C ILE A 57 16.15 -18.54 8.58
N GLN A 58 15.52 -17.54 9.15
CA GLN A 58 16.21 -16.52 9.96
C GLN A 58 16.85 -17.13 11.22
N ASP A 59 16.11 -17.97 11.93
CA ASP A 59 16.58 -18.60 13.17
C ASP A 59 17.76 -19.54 12.91
N LEU A 60 17.70 -20.31 11.82
CA LEU A 60 18.81 -21.14 11.36
C LEU A 60 20.09 -20.31 11.16
N LEU A 61 19.99 -19.19 10.43
CA LEU A 61 21.13 -18.31 10.18
C LEU A 61 21.67 -17.68 11.47
N ILE A 62 20.80 -17.23 12.36
CA ILE A 62 21.17 -16.63 13.64
C ILE A 62 21.85 -17.67 14.53
N ARG A 63 21.30 -18.88 14.68
CA ARG A 63 21.89 -19.96 15.47
C ARG A 63 23.24 -20.39 14.92
N PHE A 64 23.34 -20.59 13.61
CA PHE A 64 24.60 -20.93 12.94
C PHE A 64 25.70 -19.91 13.26
N HIS A 65 25.44 -18.61 13.10
CA HIS A 65 26.43 -17.58 13.38
C HIS A 65 26.74 -17.44 14.88
N ARG A 66 25.73 -17.64 15.75
CA ARG A 66 25.93 -17.64 17.21
C ARG A 66 26.86 -18.78 17.63
N MET A 67 26.68 -19.98 17.08
CA MET A 67 27.56 -21.13 17.33
C MET A 67 28.99 -20.90 16.81
N ASN A 68 29.14 -20.10 15.74
CA ASN A 68 30.44 -19.70 15.20
C ASN A 68 31.02 -18.44 15.88
N ASN A 69 30.56 -18.13 17.09
CA ASN A 69 31.06 -17.03 17.92
C ASN A 69 30.92 -15.62 17.30
N PHE A 70 29.85 -15.37 16.55
CA PHE A 70 29.52 -14.01 16.14
C PHE A 70 28.72 -13.31 17.25
N GLU A 71 28.89 -11.98 17.37
CA GLU A 71 27.94 -11.12 18.09
C GLU A 71 26.67 -11.01 17.24
N THR A 72 25.65 -11.82 17.57
CA THR A 72 24.44 -11.94 16.77
C THR A 72 23.32 -11.10 17.35
N LEU A 73 22.60 -10.37 16.48
CA LEU A 73 21.36 -9.69 16.81
C LEU A 73 20.26 -10.15 15.84
N TRP A 74 19.18 -10.72 16.37
CA TRP A 74 17.93 -10.87 15.66
C TRP A 74 16.90 -9.92 16.29
N GLN A 75 16.62 -8.82 15.58
CA GLN A 75 15.72 -7.77 16.04
C GLN A 75 14.27 -8.16 15.78
N PRO A 76 13.45 -8.42 16.82
CA PRO A 76 12.03 -8.73 16.66
C PRO A 76 11.17 -7.47 16.61
N GLY A 77 9.90 -7.68 16.21
CA GLY A 77 8.84 -6.71 16.34
C GLY A 77 7.63 -7.02 15.47
N THR A 78 6.64 -6.12 15.51
CA THR A 78 5.36 -6.23 14.80
C THR A 78 5.01 -4.92 14.09
N ASP A 79 4.17 -5.02 13.05
CA ASP A 79 3.68 -3.87 12.28
C ASP A 79 2.21 -3.56 12.63
N HIS A 80 1.87 -2.28 12.70
CA HIS A 80 0.48 -1.83 12.93
C HIS A 80 -0.43 -2.10 11.73
N ALA A 81 0.13 -2.27 10.54
CA ALA A 81 -0.56 -2.63 9.30
C ALA A 81 -1.71 -1.70 8.85
N GLY A 82 -1.81 -0.51 9.41
CA GLY A 82 -2.73 0.58 9.04
C GLY A 82 -4.12 0.11 8.61
N ILE A 83 -4.37 0.12 7.30
CA ILE A 83 -5.67 -0.23 6.70
C ILE A 83 -6.17 -1.62 7.11
N ALA A 84 -5.29 -2.62 7.17
CA ALA A 84 -5.69 -3.99 7.48
C ALA A 84 -6.16 -4.15 8.94
N THR A 85 -5.46 -3.52 9.88
CA THR A 85 -5.84 -3.54 11.29
C THR A 85 -7.10 -2.72 11.53
N GLN A 86 -7.21 -1.54 10.90
CA GLN A 86 -8.41 -0.72 11.00
C GLN A 86 -9.64 -1.47 10.50
N ALA A 87 -9.59 -2.09 9.33
CA ALA A 87 -10.71 -2.84 8.77
C ALA A 87 -11.16 -4.01 9.67
N LEU A 88 -10.22 -4.66 10.39
CA LEU A 88 -10.57 -5.73 11.34
C LEU A 88 -11.24 -5.18 12.60
N VAL A 89 -10.77 -4.06 13.13
CA VAL A 89 -11.39 -3.42 14.30
C VAL A 89 -12.76 -2.86 13.93
N GLU A 90 -12.93 -2.28 12.75
CA GLU A 90 -14.23 -1.82 12.23
C GLU A 90 -15.24 -2.99 12.16
N ARG A 91 -14.87 -4.10 11.52
CA ARG A 91 -15.74 -5.31 11.47
C ARG A 91 -16.11 -5.84 12.85
N LYS A 92 -15.18 -5.79 13.82
CA LYS A 92 -15.48 -6.18 15.20
C LYS A 92 -16.52 -5.25 15.81
N LEU A 93 -16.36 -3.94 15.65
CA LEU A 93 -17.34 -2.95 16.13
C LEU A 93 -18.70 -3.13 15.45
N GLU A 94 -18.73 -3.33 14.13
CA GLU A 94 -19.95 -3.61 13.38
C GLU A 94 -20.66 -4.87 13.91
N SER A 95 -19.93 -5.94 14.24
CA SER A 95 -20.49 -7.15 14.86
C SER A 95 -21.06 -6.90 16.26
N GLU A 96 -20.60 -5.85 16.95
CA GLU A 96 -21.10 -5.36 18.23
C GLU A 96 -22.20 -4.28 18.06
N ASN A 97 -22.62 -3.98 16.81
CA ASN A 97 -23.55 -2.90 16.43
C ASN A 97 -23.06 -1.51 16.85
N ILE A 98 -21.77 -1.27 16.80
CA ILE A 98 -21.14 0.02 17.13
C ILE A 98 -20.64 0.66 15.84
N ASP A 99 -21.16 1.85 15.51
CA ASP A 99 -20.63 2.66 14.41
C ASP A 99 -19.35 3.40 14.84
N LYS A 100 -18.33 3.32 14.00
CA LYS A 100 -17.04 4.00 14.22
C LYS A 100 -17.21 5.51 14.41
N GLN A 101 -18.05 6.13 13.60
CA GLN A 101 -18.23 7.58 13.65
C GLN A 101 -18.88 8.03 14.95
N SER A 102 -19.81 7.20 15.50
CA SER A 102 -20.51 7.50 16.75
C SER A 102 -19.60 7.57 17.97
N ILE A 103 -18.53 6.74 18.00
CA ILE A 103 -17.57 6.72 19.13
C ILE A 103 -16.46 7.76 18.99
N GLY A 104 -16.21 8.26 17.78
CA GLY A 104 -15.16 9.23 17.48
C GLY A 104 -13.75 8.64 17.44
N ARG A 105 -12.81 9.44 16.91
CA ARG A 105 -11.44 9.01 16.61
C ARG A 105 -10.67 8.51 17.84
N GLU A 106 -10.75 9.21 18.97
CA GLU A 106 -9.96 8.86 20.16
C GLU A 106 -10.38 7.51 20.74
N ALA A 107 -11.69 7.29 20.88
CA ALA A 107 -12.21 6.01 21.38
C ALA A 107 -11.91 4.86 20.40
N PHE A 108 -12.00 5.10 19.10
CA PHE A 108 -11.62 4.12 18.08
C PHE A 108 -10.14 3.74 18.17
N ILE A 109 -9.24 4.72 18.28
CA ILE A 109 -7.80 4.46 18.43
C ILE A 109 -7.51 3.65 19.70
N LYS A 110 -8.24 3.89 20.80
CA LYS A 110 -8.13 3.04 22.01
C LYS A 110 -8.48 1.59 21.69
N LYS A 111 -9.55 1.33 20.95
CA LYS A 111 -9.92 -0.04 20.50
C LYS A 111 -8.82 -0.68 19.64
N VAL A 112 -8.17 0.10 18.77
CA VAL A 112 -7.01 -0.37 17.98
C VAL A 112 -5.83 -0.76 18.87
N TRP A 113 -5.55 0.00 19.93
CA TRP A 113 -4.50 -0.35 20.89
C TRP A 113 -4.83 -1.59 21.73
N ASP A 114 -6.10 -1.78 22.13
CA ASP A 114 -6.57 -2.99 22.80
C ASP A 114 -6.40 -4.21 21.88
N TRP A 115 -6.79 -4.09 20.61
CA TRP A 115 -6.56 -5.09 19.56
C TRP A 115 -5.07 -5.43 19.40
N LYS A 116 -4.21 -4.41 19.30
CA LYS A 116 -2.75 -4.59 19.20
C LYS A 116 -2.18 -5.34 20.40
N LYS A 117 -2.66 -5.06 21.60
CA LYS A 117 -2.20 -5.75 22.81
C LYS A 117 -2.55 -7.24 22.73
N GLU A 118 -3.79 -7.56 22.39
CA GLU A 118 -4.27 -8.95 22.29
C GLU A 118 -3.50 -9.73 21.22
N TYR A 119 -3.53 -9.25 19.98
CA TYR A 119 -2.96 -10.00 18.84
C TYR A 119 -1.44 -9.88 18.73
N GLY A 120 -0.84 -8.81 19.23
CA GLY A 120 0.61 -8.68 19.34
C GLY A 120 1.19 -9.73 20.29
N ASP A 121 0.55 -9.96 21.43
CA ASP A 121 0.97 -10.97 22.39
C ASP A 121 0.80 -12.40 21.84
N ILE A 122 -0.29 -12.66 21.10
CA ILE A 122 -0.49 -13.94 20.40
C ILE A 122 0.66 -14.21 19.42
N ILE A 123 0.99 -13.24 18.56
CA ILE A 123 2.07 -13.35 17.57
C ILE A 123 3.41 -13.65 18.25
N ILE A 124 3.76 -12.90 19.29
CA ILE A 124 5.02 -13.10 20.02
C ILE A 124 5.06 -14.49 20.66
N ASN A 125 3.96 -14.95 21.26
CA ASN A 125 3.87 -16.29 21.83
C ASN A 125 3.99 -17.39 20.76
N GLN A 126 3.39 -17.20 19.58
CA GLN A 126 3.55 -18.13 18.46
C GLN A 126 5.02 -18.21 17.98
N LEU A 127 5.70 -17.05 17.85
CA LEU A 127 7.12 -17.01 17.48
C LEU A 127 8.00 -17.71 18.54
N LYS A 128 7.70 -17.54 19.83
CA LYS A 128 8.41 -18.24 20.90
C LYS A 128 8.18 -19.75 20.85
N LYS A 129 6.96 -20.20 20.58
CA LYS A 129 6.63 -21.62 20.38
C LYS A 129 7.28 -22.21 19.13
N LEU A 130 7.47 -21.42 18.06
CA LEU A 130 8.28 -21.79 16.91
C LEU A 130 9.78 -21.91 17.22
N GLY A 131 10.20 -21.56 18.43
CA GLY A 131 11.59 -21.63 18.88
C GLY A 131 12.46 -20.45 18.43
N CYS A 132 11.87 -19.36 17.92
CA CYS A 132 12.62 -18.21 17.42
C CYS A 132 13.52 -17.59 18.49
N SER A 133 14.82 -17.51 18.23
CA SER A 133 15.83 -17.03 19.17
C SER A 133 16.10 -15.53 19.05
N CYS A 134 15.04 -14.74 18.98
CA CYS A 134 15.10 -13.27 18.93
C CYS A 134 15.55 -12.65 20.25
N ASP A 135 16.16 -11.49 20.20
CA ASP A 135 16.37 -10.65 21.40
C ASP A 135 15.05 -9.98 21.81
N TRP A 136 14.22 -10.70 22.56
CA TRP A 136 12.88 -10.24 22.97
C TRP A 136 12.91 -8.99 23.85
N SER A 137 14.03 -8.67 24.49
CA SER A 137 14.18 -7.42 25.25
C SER A 137 14.14 -6.17 24.36
N ARG A 138 14.23 -6.37 23.03
CA ARG A 138 14.20 -5.33 22.00
C ARG A 138 12.95 -5.41 21.11
N ASN A 139 11.92 -6.15 21.55
CA ASN A 139 10.69 -6.22 20.77
C ASN A 139 10.17 -4.82 20.46
N ALA A 140 9.92 -4.52 19.19
CA ALA A 140 9.53 -3.21 18.72
C ALA A 140 8.16 -3.27 18.00
N PHE A 141 7.46 -2.17 18.03
CA PHE A 141 6.21 -1.98 17.29
C PHE A 141 6.30 -0.72 16.44
N THR A 142 5.84 -0.75 15.20
CA THR A 142 6.01 0.38 14.28
C THR A 142 5.43 1.69 14.79
N MET A 143 4.46 1.67 15.73
CA MET A 143 3.92 2.87 16.38
C MET A 143 4.50 3.15 17.77
N ASP A 144 5.57 2.49 18.19
CA ASP A 144 6.28 2.85 19.41
C ASP A 144 6.78 4.29 19.35
N LYS A 145 6.86 4.96 20.49
CA LYS A 145 7.23 6.37 20.60
C LYS A 145 8.52 6.73 19.83
N ASN A 146 9.55 5.89 19.93
CA ASN A 146 10.82 6.13 19.25
C ASN A 146 10.72 5.96 17.73
N LEU A 147 9.95 4.96 17.26
CA LEU A 147 9.70 4.76 15.82
C LEU A 147 8.83 5.88 15.27
N SER A 148 7.78 6.28 15.98
CA SER A 148 6.93 7.40 15.60
C SER A 148 7.71 8.71 15.49
N ALA A 149 8.65 8.98 16.41
CA ALA A 149 9.54 10.13 16.32
C ALA A 149 10.43 10.07 15.07
N SER A 150 10.91 8.88 14.71
CA SER A 150 11.67 8.66 13.47
C SER A 150 10.84 8.92 12.22
N VAL A 151 9.58 8.46 12.20
CA VAL A 151 8.63 8.69 11.10
C VAL A 151 8.37 10.18 10.90
N ILE A 152 8.07 10.90 11.97
CA ILE A 152 7.85 12.35 11.93
C ILE A 152 9.09 13.07 11.41
N LYS A 153 10.27 12.72 11.91
CA LYS A 153 11.53 13.32 11.44
C LYS A 153 11.77 13.08 9.94
N VAL A 154 11.56 11.85 9.47
CA VAL A 154 11.72 11.50 8.06
C VAL A 154 10.77 12.30 7.18
N PHE A 155 9.50 12.42 7.58
CA PHE A 155 8.53 13.21 6.84
C PHE A 155 8.95 14.68 6.72
N ILE A 156 9.33 15.31 7.84
CA ILE A 156 9.77 16.72 7.87
C ILE A 156 11.02 16.92 7.01
N ASP A 157 12.03 16.04 7.14
CA ASP A 157 13.27 16.14 6.39
C ASP A 157 13.05 16.01 4.87
N LEU A 158 12.19 15.06 4.45
CA LEU A 158 11.84 14.88 3.04
C LEU A 158 11.00 16.04 2.50
N TYR A 159 10.06 16.56 3.28
CA TYR A 159 9.27 17.73 2.91
C TYR A 159 10.18 18.97 2.70
N ASN A 160 11.07 19.24 3.63
CA ASN A 160 12.03 20.35 3.52
C ASN A 160 12.99 20.22 2.33
N LYS A 161 13.24 19.00 1.85
CA LYS A 161 14.01 18.71 0.62
C LYS A 161 13.16 18.76 -0.65
N GLY A 162 11.87 19.01 -0.56
CA GLY A 162 10.95 18.96 -1.71
C GLY A 162 10.75 17.56 -2.27
N LEU A 163 11.04 16.52 -1.47
CA LEU A 163 10.84 15.11 -1.83
C LEU A 163 9.48 14.56 -1.34
N ILE A 164 8.80 15.28 -0.45
CA ILE A 164 7.40 15.07 -0.10
C ILE A 164 6.64 16.34 -0.48
N TYR A 165 5.49 16.17 -1.12
CA TYR A 165 4.64 17.27 -1.57
C TYR A 165 3.17 16.84 -1.57
N LYS A 166 2.24 17.82 -1.50
CA LYS A 166 0.81 17.61 -1.65
C LYS A 166 0.39 17.97 -3.09
N SER A 167 -0.44 17.15 -3.71
CA SER A 167 -0.90 17.38 -5.09
C SER A 167 -2.23 16.69 -5.35
N LYS A 168 -3.05 17.31 -6.21
CA LYS A 168 -4.27 16.71 -6.72
C LYS A 168 -3.93 15.81 -7.91
N LYS A 169 -4.14 14.50 -7.76
CA LYS A 169 -3.87 13.47 -8.79
C LYS A 169 -4.90 12.36 -8.70
N LEU A 170 -5.01 11.58 -9.77
CA LEU A 170 -5.70 10.30 -9.70
C LEU A 170 -4.92 9.33 -8.80
N VAL A 171 -5.67 8.62 -7.96
CA VAL A 171 -5.17 7.53 -7.11
C VAL A 171 -6.12 6.35 -7.22
N ASN A 172 -5.63 5.15 -6.90
CA ASN A 172 -6.51 4.01 -6.66
C ASN A 172 -7.29 4.26 -5.37
N TRP A 173 -8.60 4.30 -5.48
CA TRP A 173 -9.50 4.62 -4.37
C TRP A 173 -10.43 3.46 -4.05
N ASP A 174 -10.43 3.05 -2.81
CA ASP A 174 -11.36 2.07 -2.28
C ASP A 174 -12.63 2.79 -1.79
N THR A 175 -13.73 2.59 -2.50
CA THR A 175 -15.01 3.28 -2.21
C THR A 175 -15.71 2.77 -0.97
N VAL A 176 -15.41 1.54 -0.51
CA VAL A 176 -15.94 0.96 0.73
C VAL A 176 -15.15 1.45 1.94
N LEU A 177 -13.81 1.39 1.86
CA LEU A 177 -12.93 1.86 2.93
C LEU A 177 -12.72 3.38 2.90
N LYS A 178 -13.16 4.06 1.83
CA LYS A 178 -13.06 5.51 1.62
C LYS A 178 -11.63 6.03 1.81
N THR A 179 -10.68 5.35 1.18
CA THR A 179 -9.26 5.69 1.27
C THR A 179 -8.50 5.36 0.00
N ALA A 180 -7.43 6.11 -0.25
CA ALA A 180 -6.44 5.75 -1.24
C ALA A 180 -5.73 4.44 -0.84
N ILE A 181 -5.43 3.59 -1.81
CA ILE A 181 -4.65 2.37 -1.65
C ILE A 181 -3.46 2.37 -2.62
N SER A 182 -2.46 1.57 -2.32
CA SER A 182 -1.30 1.39 -3.19
C SER A 182 -1.64 0.53 -4.40
N ASP A 183 -0.98 0.76 -5.54
CA ASP A 183 -1.19 -0.01 -6.78
C ASP A 183 -1.07 -1.53 -6.59
N LEU A 184 -0.22 -1.94 -5.66
CA LEU A 184 0.01 -3.35 -5.36
C LEU A 184 -1.00 -3.96 -4.35
N GLU A 185 -1.87 -3.14 -3.76
CA GLU A 185 -3.04 -3.59 -2.98
C GLU A 185 -4.27 -3.77 -3.88
N VAL A 186 -4.09 -3.52 -5.19
CA VAL A 186 -5.11 -3.72 -6.23
C VAL A 186 -4.91 -5.09 -6.87
N ASP A 187 -5.92 -5.96 -6.71
CA ASP A 187 -5.96 -7.31 -7.30
C ASP A 187 -6.67 -7.26 -8.65
N GLN A 188 -5.92 -7.46 -9.73
CA GLN A 188 -6.47 -7.49 -11.09
C GLN A 188 -7.16 -8.83 -11.32
N ARG A 189 -8.48 -8.84 -11.41
CA ARG A 189 -9.29 -10.06 -11.61
C ARG A 189 -9.89 -10.09 -13.00
N GLU A 190 -9.73 -11.22 -13.67
CA GLU A 190 -10.43 -11.48 -14.92
C GLU A 190 -11.90 -11.80 -14.61
N VAL A 191 -12.81 -11.01 -15.17
CA VAL A 191 -14.26 -11.17 -15.01
C VAL A 191 -14.94 -11.17 -16.37
N ASN A 192 -16.08 -11.85 -16.46
CA ASN A 192 -16.96 -11.72 -17.61
C ASN A 192 -17.61 -10.33 -17.57
N SER A 193 -17.43 -9.57 -18.63
CA SER A 193 -17.90 -8.19 -18.79
C SER A 193 -18.50 -7.98 -20.16
N LYS A 194 -18.99 -6.78 -20.41
CA LYS A 194 -19.50 -6.37 -21.71
C LYS A 194 -18.76 -5.14 -22.22
N LEU A 195 -18.54 -5.09 -23.52
CA LEU A 195 -18.11 -3.92 -24.26
C LEU A 195 -19.35 -3.33 -24.94
N TYR A 196 -19.63 -2.06 -24.68
CA TYR A 196 -20.80 -1.35 -25.16
C TYR A 196 -20.39 -0.40 -26.26
N TYR A 197 -21.05 -0.49 -27.43
CA TYR A 197 -20.85 0.39 -28.58
C TYR A 197 -21.94 1.44 -28.58
N ILE A 198 -21.57 2.72 -28.45
CA ILE A 198 -22.49 3.83 -28.23
C ILE A 198 -22.25 4.91 -29.31
N ASN A 199 -23.29 5.38 -29.94
CA ASN A 199 -23.26 6.45 -30.92
C ASN A 199 -23.32 7.82 -30.24
N TYR A 200 -22.30 8.66 -30.50
CA TYR A 200 -22.28 10.07 -30.14
C TYR A 200 -22.56 10.89 -31.40
N GLN A 201 -23.63 11.68 -31.37
CA GLN A 201 -24.05 12.47 -32.54
C GLN A 201 -23.08 13.62 -32.79
N ILE A 202 -22.66 13.80 -34.04
CA ILE A 202 -21.90 14.98 -34.49
C ILE A 202 -22.80 16.21 -34.39
N GLU A 203 -22.30 17.28 -33.80
CA GLU A 203 -23.03 18.53 -33.64
C GLU A 203 -23.50 19.08 -34.99
N ASN A 204 -24.78 19.45 -35.07
CA ASN A 204 -25.43 19.96 -36.30
C ASN A 204 -25.37 19.02 -37.52
N SER A 205 -25.29 17.70 -37.27
CA SER A 205 -25.26 16.67 -38.31
C SER A 205 -26.13 15.48 -37.91
N SER A 206 -26.57 14.71 -38.90
CA SER A 206 -27.17 13.39 -38.69
C SER A 206 -26.15 12.26 -38.53
N GLU A 207 -24.84 12.58 -38.68
CA GLU A 207 -23.77 11.61 -38.54
C GLU A 207 -23.44 11.32 -37.07
N PHE A 208 -22.83 10.17 -36.83
CA PHE A 208 -22.42 9.71 -35.52
C PHE A 208 -20.98 9.25 -35.54
N ILE A 209 -20.30 9.37 -34.37
CA ILE A 209 -19.08 8.64 -34.08
C ILE A 209 -19.41 7.57 -33.04
N THR A 210 -19.04 6.33 -33.32
CA THR A 210 -19.25 5.22 -32.39
C THR A 210 -18.06 5.09 -31.46
N ILE A 211 -18.31 5.09 -30.15
CA ILE A 211 -17.29 4.74 -29.13
C ILE A 211 -17.56 3.36 -28.56
N ALA A 212 -16.50 2.68 -28.06
CA ALA A 212 -16.62 1.42 -27.37
C ALA A 212 -16.09 1.55 -25.93
N THR A 213 -16.89 1.14 -24.94
CA THR A 213 -16.52 1.27 -23.53
C THR A 213 -16.99 0.08 -22.68
N THR A 214 -16.21 -0.28 -21.68
CA THR A 214 -16.62 -1.24 -20.61
C THR A 214 -17.28 -0.53 -19.42
N ARG A 215 -17.24 0.82 -19.40
CA ARG A 215 -17.66 1.66 -18.26
C ARG A 215 -18.61 2.78 -18.73
N PRO A 216 -19.84 2.46 -19.18
CA PRO A 216 -20.77 3.47 -19.66
C PRO A 216 -21.14 4.51 -18.58
N GLU A 217 -21.11 4.17 -17.29
CA GLU A 217 -21.38 5.12 -16.21
C GLU A 217 -20.45 6.33 -16.21
N THR A 218 -19.21 6.17 -16.65
CA THR A 218 -18.25 7.28 -16.65
C THR A 218 -18.47 8.26 -17.80
N MET A 219 -19.31 7.93 -18.80
CA MET A 219 -19.62 8.83 -19.92
C MET A 219 -20.20 10.18 -19.46
N LEU A 220 -20.86 10.20 -18.30
CA LEU A 220 -21.37 11.46 -17.72
C LEU A 220 -20.26 12.48 -17.44
N GLY A 221 -19.00 12.03 -17.34
CA GLY A 221 -17.80 12.86 -17.14
C GLY A 221 -16.91 13.00 -18.36
N ASP A 222 -17.32 12.54 -19.54
CA ASP A 222 -16.50 12.64 -20.77
C ASP A 222 -16.23 14.09 -21.16
N THR A 223 -15.00 14.36 -21.61
CA THR A 223 -14.57 15.70 -22.01
C THR A 223 -13.99 15.76 -23.42
N ALA A 224 -13.75 14.60 -24.05
CA ALA A 224 -13.38 14.49 -25.46
C ALA A 224 -13.68 13.08 -25.98
N VAL A 225 -13.63 12.94 -27.33
CA VAL A 225 -13.46 11.66 -28.01
C VAL A 225 -12.11 11.70 -28.71
N ALA A 226 -11.24 10.74 -28.44
CA ALA A 226 -9.93 10.62 -29.07
C ALA A 226 -9.97 9.64 -30.24
N VAL A 227 -9.31 10.00 -31.33
CA VAL A 227 -9.09 9.16 -32.52
C VAL A 227 -7.61 9.17 -32.88
N ASN A 228 -7.11 8.08 -33.45
CA ASN A 228 -5.71 8.01 -33.86
C ASN A 228 -5.43 8.96 -35.04
N PRO A 229 -4.33 9.73 -35.04
CA PRO A 229 -3.95 10.59 -36.18
C PRO A 229 -3.80 9.86 -37.52
N LYS A 230 -3.54 8.55 -37.47
CA LYS A 230 -3.35 7.69 -38.67
C LYS A 230 -4.62 6.98 -39.11
N ASP A 231 -5.73 7.14 -38.38
CA ASP A 231 -7.01 6.51 -38.71
C ASP A 231 -7.80 7.37 -39.69
N GLU A 232 -7.75 7.00 -40.96
CA GLU A 232 -8.40 7.73 -42.03
C GLU A 232 -9.92 7.82 -41.90
N ARG A 233 -10.55 6.86 -41.17
CA ARG A 233 -12.01 6.85 -40.96
C ARG A 233 -12.53 8.11 -40.27
N TYR A 234 -11.69 8.73 -39.43
CA TYR A 234 -12.08 9.85 -38.57
C TYR A 234 -11.44 11.19 -38.93
N THR A 235 -10.60 11.25 -39.99
CA THR A 235 -9.82 12.45 -40.34
C THR A 235 -10.72 13.67 -40.53
N ASN A 236 -11.88 13.51 -41.18
CA ASN A 236 -12.85 14.59 -41.46
C ASN A 236 -13.67 15.00 -40.21
N LEU A 237 -13.59 14.26 -39.13
CA LEU A 237 -14.32 14.51 -37.87
C LEU A 237 -13.48 15.25 -36.82
N VAL A 238 -12.16 15.24 -36.97
CA VAL A 238 -11.24 15.90 -36.03
C VAL A 238 -11.55 17.40 -35.92
N GLY A 239 -11.63 17.87 -34.68
CA GLY A 239 -11.94 19.25 -34.33
C GLY A 239 -13.44 19.58 -34.31
N LYS A 240 -14.32 18.71 -34.85
CA LYS A 240 -15.77 18.83 -34.68
C LYS A 240 -16.18 18.51 -33.24
N ASN A 241 -17.35 18.95 -32.85
CA ASN A 241 -17.97 18.58 -31.58
C ASN A 241 -18.92 17.40 -31.76
N VAL A 242 -19.04 16.60 -30.71
CA VAL A 242 -20.15 15.63 -30.55
C VAL A 242 -21.02 16.06 -29.38
N VAL A 243 -22.30 15.68 -29.44
CA VAL A 243 -23.28 15.87 -28.39
C VAL A 243 -23.31 14.60 -27.56
N LEU A 244 -22.87 14.71 -26.31
CA LEU A 244 -22.82 13.60 -25.37
C LEU A 244 -24.25 13.13 -25.04
N PRO A 245 -24.56 11.85 -25.18
CA PRO A 245 -25.89 11.33 -24.79
C PRO A 245 -26.18 11.65 -23.31
N ILE A 246 -27.47 11.76 -22.98
CA ILE A 246 -27.99 12.02 -21.62
C ILE A 246 -27.66 13.43 -21.11
N THR A 247 -26.41 13.86 -21.14
CA THR A 247 -26.00 15.18 -20.60
C THR A 247 -26.24 16.34 -21.57
N GLY A 248 -26.29 16.08 -22.89
CA GLY A 248 -26.33 17.11 -23.94
C GLY A 248 -25.06 17.97 -24.07
N ARG A 249 -24.03 17.68 -23.27
CA ARG A 249 -22.76 18.43 -23.30
C ARG A 249 -22.04 18.24 -24.64
N LYS A 250 -21.47 19.32 -25.15
CA LYS A 250 -20.66 19.30 -26.37
C LYS A 250 -19.20 19.07 -26.01
N ILE A 251 -18.60 18.04 -26.59
CA ILE A 251 -17.20 17.69 -26.42
C ILE A 251 -16.50 17.54 -27.75
N LYS A 252 -15.19 17.82 -27.81
CA LYS A 252 -14.42 17.79 -29.06
C LYS A 252 -13.93 16.40 -29.44
N ILE A 253 -13.85 16.13 -30.74
CA ILE A 253 -13.07 15.03 -31.29
C ILE A 253 -11.63 15.52 -31.42
N ILE A 254 -10.71 14.85 -30.76
CA ILE A 254 -9.27 15.17 -30.73
C ILE A 254 -8.44 14.05 -31.35
N GLN A 255 -7.22 14.39 -31.77
CA GLN A 255 -6.23 13.39 -32.18
C GLN A 255 -5.32 13.05 -31.04
N ASP A 256 -5.14 11.75 -30.82
CA ASP A 256 -4.20 11.24 -29.82
C ASP A 256 -3.76 9.80 -30.15
N ASP A 257 -2.46 9.53 -30.11
CA ASP A 257 -1.89 8.20 -30.38
C ASP A 257 -2.36 7.13 -29.38
N TYR A 258 -3.00 7.53 -28.29
CA TYR A 258 -3.61 6.62 -27.31
C TYR A 258 -4.76 5.81 -27.92
N ALA A 259 -5.53 6.37 -28.83
CA ALA A 259 -6.60 5.66 -29.53
C ALA A 259 -6.00 4.61 -30.48
N ASP A 260 -6.31 3.32 -30.24
CA ASP A 260 -5.86 2.22 -31.09
C ASP A 260 -6.91 1.93 -32.17
N PRO A 261 -6.60 2.10 -33.47
CA PRO A 261 -7.54 1.86 -34.56
C PRO A 261 -8.08 0.43 -34.63
N GLU A 262 -7.34 -0.54 -34.10
CA GLU A 262 -7.70 -1.96 -34.12
C GLU A 262 -8.56 -2.38 -32.90
N GLN A 263 -8.75 -1.50 -31.91
CA GLN A 263 -9.52 -1.82 -30.72
C GLN A 263 -10.91 -1.16 -30.73
N GLY A 264 -11.95 -1.97 -30.46
CA GLY A 264 -13.33 -1.50 -30.41
C GLY A 264 -13.78 -0.85 -31.72
N SER A 265 -14.11 0.45 -31.67
CA SER A 265 -14.44 1.26 -32.84
C SER A 265 -13.25 2.04 -33.41
N GLY A 266 -12.11 2.06 -32.70
CA GLY A 266 -10.98 2.95 -32.98
C GLY A 266 -11.16 4.36 -32.42
N ALA A 267 -12.36 4.72 -31.95
CA ALA A 267 -12.62 5.96 -31.25
C ALA A 267 -12.83 5.70 -29.74
N VAL A 268 -12.14 6.47 -28.91
CA VAL A 268 -12.11 6.28 -27.46
C VAL A 268 -12.70 7.50 -26.77
N LYS A 269 -13.69 7.30 -25.90
CA LYS A 269 -14.18 8.36 -25.02
C LYS A 269 -13.09 8.71 -24.01
N ILE A 270 -12.91 9.97 -23.67
CA ILE A 270 -11.89 10.44 -22.72
C ILE A 270 -12.57 11.02 -21.50
N THR A 271 -12.37 10.32 -20.36
CA THR A 271 -12.90 10.69 -19.04
C THR A 271 -11.75 10.89 -18.06
N PRO A 272 -11.07 12.04 -18.06
CA PRO A 272 -9.80 12.23 -17.34
C PRO A 272 -9.87 12.06 -15.82
N ALA A 273 -11.06 12.16 -15.22
CA ALA A 273 -11.23 11.97 -13.78
C ALA A 273 -11.38 10.50 -13.36
N HIS A 274 -11.59 9.56 -14.31
CA HIS A 274 -12.02 8.18 -13.99
C HIS A 274 -11.20 7.09 -14.70
N ASP A 275 -10.12 7.45 -15.39
CA ASP A 275 -9.14 6.54 -15.99
C ASP A 275 -7.75 7.18 -15.98
N PHE A 276 -6.72 6.40 -15.65
CA PHE A 276 -5.35 6.90 -15.56
C PHE A 276 -4.78 7.30 -16.94
N ASN A 277 -5.10 6.55 -17.99
CA ASN A 277 -4.63 6.86 -19.33
C ASN A 277 -5.38 8.09 -19.87
N ASP A 278 -6.70 8.16 -19.67
CA ASP A 278 -7.51 9.32 -20.04
C ASP A 278 -7.05 10.59 -19.30
N TYR A 279 -6.57 10.45 -18.05
CA TYR A 279 -6.00 11.57 -17.30
C TYR A 279 -4.75 12.14 -17.97
N ASP A 280 -3.88 11.28 -18.50
CA ASP A 280 -2.69 11.70 -19.23
C ASP A 280 -3.05 12.32 -20.60
N VAL A 281 -4.03 11.74 -21.31
CA VAL A 281 -4.61 12.36 -22.53
C VAL A 281 -5.18 13.74 -22.19
N GLY A 282 -5.96 13.83 -21.12
CA GLY A 282 -6.57 15.08 -20.66
C GLY A 282 -5.54 16.16 -20.36
N LYS A 283 -4.44 15.82 -19.70
CA LYS A 283 -3.35 16.76 -19.40
C LYS A 283 -2.65 17.29 -20.63
N ARG A 284 -2.24 16.41 -21.57
CA ARG A 284 -1.49 16.86 -22.75
C ARG A 284 -2.37 17.62 -23.74
N ASN A 285 -3.69 17.34 -23.76
CA ASN A 285 -4.66 18.04 -24.58
C ASN A 285 -5.38 19.19 -23.84
N LYS A 286 -5.03 19.46 -22.55
CA LYS A 286 -5.63 20.52 -21.71
C LYS A 286 -7.15 20.42 -21.61
N LEU A 287 -7.67 19.20 -21.49
CA LEU A 287 -9.09 18.93 -21.33
C LEU A 287 -9.57 19.27 -19.92
N GLU A 288 -10.84 19.56 -19.79
CA GLU A 288 -11.49 19.67 -18.48
C GLU A 288 -11.47 18.30 -17.77
N ILE A 289 -11.37 18.32 -16.43
CA ILE A 289 -11.35 17.11 -15.61
C ILE A 289 -12.60 17.14 -14.73
N ILE A 290 -13.62 16.40 -15.13
CA ILE A 290 -14.93 16.35 -14.46
C ILE A 290 -15.02 15.07 -13.63
N ASN A 291 -14.89 15.19 -12.31
CA ASN A 291 -15.15 14.09 -11.39
C ASN A 291 -16.65 13.95 -11.14
N ILE A 292 -17.23 12.79 -11.45
CA ILE A 292 -18.65 12.50 -11.27
C ILE A 292 -18.95 11.56 -10.10
N PHE A 293 -17.94 11.12 -9.35
CA PHE A 293 -18.14 10.23 -8.21
C PHE A 293 -17.86 10.93 -6.88
N THR A 294 -18.58 10.49 -5.86
CA THR A 294 -18.29 10.75 -4.45
C THR A 294 -17.27 9.74 -3.93
N GLU A 295 -16.77 9.95 -2.70
CA GLU A 295 -15.82 9.04 -2.03
C GLU A 295 -16.36 7.62 -1.82
N ASP A 296 -17.68 7.45 -1.73
CA ASP A 296 -18.35 6.14 -1.60
C ASP A 296 -18.82 5.55 -2.94
N GLY A 297 -18.35 6.15 -4.08
CA GLY A 297 -18.61 5.62 -5.42
C GLY A 297 -20.02 5.86 -5.93
N LYS A 298 -20.74 6.82 -5.38
CA LYS A 298 -22.02 7.30 -5.90
C LYS A 298 -21.83 8.45 -6.88
N ILE A 299 -22.82 8.67 -7.72
CA ILE A 299 -22.84 9.81 -8.64
C ILE A 299 -23.02 11.11 -7.84
N ASN A 300 -22.21 12.12 -8.16
CA ASN A 300 -22.27 13.44 -7.53
C ASN A 300 -23.00 14.49 -8.40
N GLU A 301 -23.03 15.74 -7.89
CA GLU A 301 -23.72 16.88 -8.50
C GLU A 301 -23.16 17.36 -9.84
N ASN A 302 -22.03 16.87 -10.30
CA ASN A 302 -21.49 17.18 -11.63
C ASN A 302 -22.15 16.38 -12.76
N ALA A 303 -22.99 15.41 -12.41
CA ALA A 303 -23.85 14.66 -13.32
C ALA A 303 -25.29 15.23 -13.32
N PRO A 304 -26.14 14.83 -14.27
CA PRO A 304 -27.55 15.21 -14.26
C PRO A 304 -28.24 14.82 -12.97
N SER A 305 -29.18 15.66 -12.49
CA SER A 305 -29.86 15.53 -11.20
C SER A 305 -30.45 14.14 -10.94
N ASP A 306 -30.99 13.52 -11.99
CA ASP A 306 -31.66 12.21 -11.92
C ASP A 306 -30.71 11.04 -11.65
N TYR A 307 -29.41 11.29 -11.71
CA TYR A 307 -28.36 10.32 -11.40
C TYR A 307 -27.72 10.55 -10.05
N VAL A 308 -27.83 11.75 -9.49
CA VAL A 308 -27.18 12.12 -8.22
C VAL A 308 -27.61 11.17 -7.07
N GLY A 309 -26.64 10.64 -6.35
CA GLY A 309 -26.84 9.72 -5.25
C GLY A 309 -26.97 8.23 -5.63
N LEU A 310 -27.12 7.90 -6.93
CA LEU A 310 -27.13 6.50 -7.38
C LEU A 310 -25.73 5.88 -7.21
N ASP A 311 -25.71 4.60 -6.82
CA ASP A 311 -24.48 3.80 -6.92
C ASP A 311 -24.04 3.72 -8.39
N ARG A 312 -22.72 3.71 -8.64
CA ARG A 312 -22.14 3.70 -10.00
C ARG A 312 -22.64 2.56 -10.88
N PHE A 313 -22.92 1.38 -10.31
CA PHE A 313 -23.45 0.24 -11.07
C PHE A 313 -24.94 0.35 -11.34
N GLU A 314 -25.70 1.02 -10.47
CA GLU A 314 -27.11 1.36 -10.70
C GLU A 314 -27.20 2.45 -11.78
N ALA A 315 -26.35 3.47 -11.70
CA ALA A 315 -26.22 4.49 -12.73
C ALA A 315 -25.87 3.88 -14.10
N ARG A 316 -24.96 2.90 -14.16
CA ARG A 316 -24.64 2.15 -15.39
C ARG A 316 -25.89 1.51 -16.00
N LYS A 317 -26.71 0.82 -15.20
CA LYS A 317 -27.94 0.17 -15.67
C LYS A 317 -28.93 1.20 -16.22
N LYS A 318 -29.10 2.31 -15.49
CA LYS A 318 -30.00 3.41 -15.91
C LYS A 318 -29.55 4.03 -17.21
N ILE A 319 -28.26 4.33 -17.37
CA ILE A 319 -27.67 4.87 -18.60
C ILE A 319 -27.93 3.95 -19.79
N LEU A 320 -27.64 2.65 -19.64
CA LEU A 320 -27.85 1.68 -20.73
C LEU A 320 -29.31 1.61 -21.17
N ASN A 321 -30.26 1.74 -20.25
CA ASN A 321 -31.69 1.78 -20.58
C ASN A 321 -32.09 3.09 -21.28
N GLU A 322 -31.52 4.23 -20.89
CA GLU A 322 -31.86 5.54 -21.48
C GLU A 322 -31.18 5.80 -22.82
N LEU A 323 -30.11 5.08 -23.14
CA LEU A 323 -29.43 5.22 -24.44
C LEU A 323 -30.31 4.80 -25.61
N GLY A 324 -31.23 3.85 -25.45
CA GLY A 324 -32.11 3.37 -26.50
C GLY A 324 -31.34 3.01 -27.77
N ASP A 325 -31.77 3.56 -28.92
CA ASP A 325 -31.15 3.31 -30.25
C ASP A 325 -29.70 3.78 -30.38
N LYS A 326 -29.18 4.58 -29.44
CA LYS A 326 -27.78 4.98 -29.41
C LYS A 326 -26.85 3.86 -28.93
N LEU A 327 -27.37 2.87 -28.22
CA LEU A 327 -26.63 1.64 -27.87
C LEU A 327 -26.77 0.64 -29.01
N ILE A 328 -25.79 0.60 -29.90
CA ILE A 328 -25.88 -0.16 -31.17
C ILE A 328 -25.44 -1.62 -31.04
N LYS A 329 -24.59 -1.95 -30.07
CA LYS A 329 -24.06 -3.30 -29.88
C LYS A 329 -23.59 -3.50 -28.45
N GLU A 330 -23.81 -4.70 -27.94
CA GLU A 330 -23.15 -5.23 -26.73
C GLU A 330 -22.34 -6.47 -27.12
N GLU A 331 -21.12 -6.57 -26.59
CA GLU A 331 -20.22 -7.69 -26.87
C GLU A 331 -19.71 -8.27 -25.55
N ASN A 332 -19.85 -9.57 -25.37
CA ASN A 332 -19.31 -10.27 -24.18
C ASN A 332 -17.79 -10.38 -24.30
N ILE A 333 -17.09 -9.89 -23.28
CA ILE A 333 -15.63 -9.92 -23.23
C ILE A 333 -15.15 -10.42 -21.87
N LYS A 334 -13.90 -10.89 -21.82
CA LYS A 334 -13.17 -11.04 -20.57
C LYS A 334 -12.38 -9.77 -20.30
N ASN A 335 -12.61 -9.15 -19.15
CA ASN A 335 -11.98 -7.90 -18.76
C ASN A 335 -11.27 -8.03 -17.43
N LYS A 336 -10.12 -7.36 -17.27
CA LYS A 336 -9.42 -7.25 -16.00
C LYS A 336 -9.98 -6.06 -15.23
N VAL A 337 -10.57 -6.33 -14.09
CA VAL A 337 -11.16 -5.31 -13.21
C VAL A 337 -10.35 -5.21 -11.92
N PRO A 338 -10.00 -4.00 -11.46
CA PRO A 338 -9.24 -3.78 -10.24
C PRO A 338 -10.11 -3.97 -9.00
N TYR A 339 -9.71 -4.82 -8.07
CA TYR A 339 -10.36 -5.04 -6.78
C TYR A 339 -9.41 -4.69 -5.63
N GLY A 340 -9.94 -4.11 -4.56
CA GLY A 340 -9.21 -3.94 -3.31
C GLY A 340 -9.02 -5.26 -2.59
N ASP A 341 -7.80 -5.57 -2.18
CA ASP A 341 -7.47 -6.84 -1.51
C ASP A 341 -8.12 -6.96 -0.11
N ARG A 342 -8.53 -5.84 0.50
CA ARG A 342 -9.15 -5.78 1.83
C ARG A 342 -10.66 -5.64 1.80
N SER A 343 -11.19 -4.80 0.92
CA SER A 343 -12.63 -4.57 0.77
C SER A 343 -13.31 -5.60 -0.11
N ASN A 344 -12.57 -6.21 -1.02
CA ASN A 344 -13.09 -7.06 -2.09
C ASN A 344 -14.08 -6.28 -3.01
N SER A 345 -13.97 -4.97 -3.06
CA SER A 345 -14.76 -4.08 -3.92
C SER A 345 -13.97 -3.62 -5.14
N VAL A 346 -14.67 -3.21 -6.19
CA VAL A 346 -14.05 -2.61 -7.37
C VAL A 346 -13.45 -1.26 -7.00
N ILE A 347 -12.18 -1.08 -7.32
CA ILE A 347 -11.41 0.14 -7.09
C ILE A 347 -11.68 1.16 -8.19
N GLU A 348 -11.80 2.43 -7.79
CA GLU A 348 -12.02 3.55 -8.71
C GLU A 348 -10.77 4.43 -8.84
N PRO A 349 -10.36 4.83 -10.06
CA PRO A 349 -9.51 5.99 -10.21
C PRO A 349 -10.25 7.23 -9.69
N TYR A 350 -9.69 7.90 -8.68
CA TYR A 350 -10.34 9.03 -8.01
C TYR A 350 -9.40 10.23 -7.90
N LEU A 351 -9.89 11.39 -8.31
CA LEU A 351 -9.13 12.62 -8.34
C LEU A 351 -9.22 13.35 -7.00
N THR A 352 -8.18 13.28 -6.20
CA THR A 352 -8.15 13.87 -4.87
C THR A 352 -6.79 14.46 -4.51
N GLU A 353 -6.77 15.37 -3.53
CA GLU A 353 -5.52 15.89 -2.96
C GLU A 353 -4.89 14.87 -2.02
N GLN A 354 -3.68 14.44 -2.34
CA GLN A 354 -2.95 13.45 -1.56
C GLN A 354 -1.49 13.91 -1.33
N TRP A 355 -0.85 13.33 -0.32
CA TRP A 355 0.57 13.48 -0.10
C TRP A 355 1.35 12.43 -0.90
N PHE A 356 2.40 12.89 -1.58
CA PHE A 356 3.25 12.05 -2.41
C PHE A 356 4.71 12.16 -1.99
N ALA A 357 5.43 11.04 -2.03
CA ALA A 357 6.88 11.00 -2.01
C ALA A 357 7.44 10.83 -3.43
N ASP A 358 8.47 11.60 -3.77
CA ASP A 358 9.20 11.49 -5.05
C ASP A 358 10.07 10.23 -5.04
N ALA A 359 9.40 9.09 -5.25
CA ALA A 359 10.04 7.78 -5.23
C ALA A 359 11.06 7.65 -6.38
N LYS A 360 10.88 8.37 -7.48
CA LYS A 360 11.81 8.36 -8.62
C LYS A 360 13.18 8.91 -8.20
N LYS A 361 13.21 10.06 -7.52
CA LYS A 361 14.47 10.62 -6.99
C LYS A 361 15.07 9.75 -5.89
N LEU A 362 14.25 9.25 -4.95
CA LEU A 362 14.72 8.37 -3.87
C LEU A 362 15.29 7.05 -4.40
N SER A 363 14.79 6.53 -5.52
CA SER A 363 15.23 5.27 -6.11
C SER A 363 16.66 5.29 -6.68
N VAL A 364 17.17 6.45 -7.06
CA VAL A 364 18.46 6.57 -7.77
C VAL A 364 19.61 5.93 -6.97
N LYS A 365 19.76 6.32 -5.69
CA LYS A 365 20.81 5.76 -4.82
C LYS A 365 20.56 4.28 -4.52
N ALA A 366 19.29 3.88 -4.33
CA ALA A 366 18.89 2.51 -4.06
C ALA A 366 19.20 1.56 -5.24
N LYS A 367 18.96 2.00 -6.49
CA LYS A 367 19.38 1.24 -7.69
C LYS A 367 20.89 1.08 -7.77
N LYS A 368 21.64 2.13 -7.45
CA LYS A 368 23.12 2.13 -7.54
C LYS A 368 23.76 1.09 -6.62
N ILE A 369 23.25 0.88 -5.39
CA ILE A 369 23.83 -0.09 -4.45
C ILE A 369 23.66 -1.54 -4.90
N VAL A 370 22.57 -1.87 -5.62
CA VAL A 370 22.35 -3.21 -6.22
C VAL A 370 23.24 -3.37 -7.46
N LYS A 371 23.25 -2.37 -8.35
CA LYS A 371 24.12 -2.37 -9.54
C LYS A 371 25.59 -2.58 -9.18
N ASN A 372 26.07 -1.95 -8.11
CA ASN A 372 27.44 -2.05 -7.61
C ASN A 372 27.68 -3.25 -6.67
N LYS A 373 26.71 -4.18 -6.56
CA LYS A 373 26.77 -5.39 -5.74
C LYS A 373 27.08 -5.14 -4.24
N LYS A 374 26.81 -3.92 -3.73
CA LYS A 374 26.87 -3.61 -2.29
C LYS A 374 25.73 -4.28 -1.53
N THR A 375 24.58 -4.46 -2.17
CA THR A 375 23.49 -5.32 -1.75
C THR A 375 23.25 -6.37 -2.83
N LYS A 376 23.16 -7.65 -2.45
CA LYS A 376 22.99 -8.78 -3.38
C LYS A 376 21.69 -9.51 -3.10
N PHE A 377 21.00 -9.93 -4.17
CA PHE A 377 19.82 -10.79 -4.08
C PHE A 377 20.20 -12.26 -4.20
N PHE A 378 19.54 -13.09 -3.41
CA PHE A 378 19.63 -14.55 -3.46
C PHE A 378 18.20 -15.14 -3.52
N PRO A 379 17.82 -15.87 -4.59
CA PRO A 379 18.53 -16.05 -5.85
C PRO A 379 18.74 -14.75 -6.67
N PRO A 380 19.80 -14.68 -7.50
CA PRO A 380 20.17 -13.45 -8.23
C PRO A 380 19.12 -12.92 -9.22
N ASN A 381 18.24 -13.79 -9.72
CA ASN A 381 17.17 -13.43 -10.67
C ASN A 381 16.23 -12.35 -10.12
N TRP A 382 16.01 -12.27 -8.81
CA TRP A 382 15.16 -11.26 -8.18
C TRP A 382 15.70 -9.83 -8.32
N SER A 383 16.98 -9.68 -8.61
CA SER A 383 17.54 -8.37 -8.95
C SER A 383 16.94 -7.81 -10.25
N LYS A 384 16.57 -8.66 -11.23
CA LYS A 384 15.92 -8.23 -12.48
C LYS A 384 14.53 -7.67 -12.17
N THR A 385 13.74 -8.38 -11.38
CA THR A 385 12.40 -7.92 -10.93
C THR A 385 12.50 -6.61 -10.15
N TYR A 386 13.48 -6.48 -9.23
CA TYR A 386 13.75 -5.24 -8.51
C TYR A 386 14.02 -4.07 -9.47
N PHE A 387 14.89 -4.25 -10.47
CA PHE A 387 15.20 -3.20 -11.45
C PHE A 387 14.03 -2.86 -12.35
N GLN A 388 13.22 -3.85 -12.76
CA GLN A 388 12.02 -3.62 -13.55
C GLN A 388 11.07 -2.65 -12.84
N TRP A 389 10.78 -2.88 -11.56
CA TRP A 389 9.93 -2.01 -10.76
C TRP A 389 10.58 -0.65 -10.48
N MET A 390 11.86 -0.63 -10.10
CA MET A 390 12.55 0.60 -9.73
C MET A 390 12.85 1.52 -10.91
N ASN A 391 12.84 1.02 -12.15
CA ASN A 391 13.00 1.86 -13.35
C ASN A 391 11.68 2.52 -13.76
N ASN A 392 10.57 1.88 -13.48
CA ASN A 392 9.22 2.36 -13.80
C ASN A 392 8.48 2.89 -12.55
N ILE A 393 9.24 3.31 -11.53
CA ILE A 393 8.64 3.73 -10.27
C ILE A 393 7.95 5.10 -10.42
N GLU A 394 6.68 5.14 -10.04
CA GLU A 394 5.86 6.35 -10.01
C GLU A 394 5.91 7.05 -8.64
N PRO A 395 5.43 8.30 -8.54
CA PRO A 395 5.30 8.98 -7.26
C PRO A 395 4.45 8.17 -6.28
N TRP A 396 4.97 7.94 -5.09
CA TRP A 396 4.31 7.13 -4.08
C TRP A 396 3.30 7.96 -3.30
N CYS A 397 2.00 7.63 -3.41
CA CYS A 397 0.95 8.18 -2.55
C CYS A 397 1.13 7.65 -1.13
N ILE A 398 1.44 8.54 -0.18
CA ILE A 398 1.78 8.19 1.22
C ILE A 398 0.69 8.55 2.22
N SER A 399 -0.41 9.17 1.81
CA SER A 399 -1.54 9.49 2.68
C SER A 399 -2.64 8.44 2.59
N ARG A 400 -3.30 8.18 3.72
CA ARG A 400 -4.45 7.29 3.84
C ARG A 400 -5.50 7.96 4.70
N GLN A 401 -6.76 7.89 4.29
CA GLN A 401 -7.92 8.46 4.97
C GLN A 401 -8.39 7.50 6.07
N LEU A 402 -7.50 7.23 7.02
CA LEU A 402 -7.68 6.29 8.12
C LEU A 402 -7.47 7.00 9.46
N TRP A 403 -7.89 6.34 10.53
CA TRP A 403 -7.57 6.77 11.89
C TRP A 403 -6.41 5.99 12.51
N CYS A 404 -6.21 4.74 12.09
CA CYS A 404 -5.14 3.88 12.55
C CYS A 404 -3.85 4.13 11.76
N GLY A 405 -2.83 4.70 12.39
CA GLY A 405 -1.53 4.97 11.78
C GLY A 405 -0.85 6.24 12.31
N HIS A 406 0.27 6.59 11.70
CA HIS A 406 1.01 7.81 12.01
C HIS A 406 0.32 9.01 11.34
N GLN A 407 -0.38 9.82 12.12
CA GLN A 407 -1.04 11.02 11.60
C GLN A 407 -0.02 11.98 11.02
N ILE A 408 -0.30 12.48 9.81
CA ILE A 408 0.59 13.34 9.04
C ILE A 408 0.95 14.60 9.86
N PRO A 409 2.24 14.94 9.98
CA PRO A 409 2.71 16.06 10.80
C PRO A 409 2.65 17.39 10.02
N ALA A 410 1.46 17.70 9.50
CA ALA A 410 1.16 18.92 8.75
C ALA A 410 -0.05 19.63 9.35
N TRP A 411 -0.03 20.94 9.33
CA TRP A 411 -1.10 21.81 9.82
C TRP A 411 -1.44 22.85 8.76
N TYR A 412 -2.71 23.23 8.69
CA TYR A 412 -3.24 24.18 7.72
C TYR A 412 -3.62 25.48 8.41
N GLY A 413 -3.15 26.60 7.87
CA GLY A 413 -3.59 27.93 8.23
C GLY A 413 -4.92 28.32 7.59
N PRO A 414 -5.46 29.52 7.91
CA PRO A 414 -6.74 30.00 7.39
C PRO A 414 -6.82 30.07 5.87
N ASP A 415 -5.70 30.31 5.20
CA ASP A 415 -5.55 30.36 3.73
C ASP A 415 -5.13 29.00 3.13
N LYS A 416 -5.31 27.90 3.88
CA LYS A 416 -4.88 26.54 3.54
C LYS A 416 -3.37 26.37 3.37
N LYS A 417 -2.57 27.34 3.80
CA LYS A 417 -1.11 27.21 3.79
C LYS A 417 -0.65 26.11 4.72
N ILE A 418 0.26 25.27 4.22
CA ILE A 418 0.78 24.09 4.92
C ILE A 418 1.97 24.48 5.80
N PHE A 419 1.96 24.02 7.05
CA PHE A 419 3.05 24.09 8.01
C PHE A 419 3.41 22.69 8.48
N VAL A 420 4.55 22.19 8.06
CA VAL A 420 5.05 20.87 8.46
C VAL A 420 5.98 21.03 9.66
N ALA A 421 5.69 20.34 10.76
CA ALA A 421 6.41 20.48 12.03
C ALA A 421 6.35 19.18 12.83
N SER A 422 7.11 19.06 13.92
CA SER A 422 7.10 17.85 14.78
C SER A 422 5.87 17.80 15.71
N ASN A 423 5.30 18.98 16.01
CA ASN A 423 4.16 19.12 16.90
C ASN A 423 3.44 20.46 16.65
N TYR A 424 2.26 20.60 17.25
CA TYR A 424 1.41 21.80 17.12
C TYR A 424 2.13 23.09 17.53
N SER A 425 2.90 23.09 18.61
CA SER A 425 3.62 24.26 19.10
C SER A 425 4.65 24.79 18.09
N GLU A 426 5.39 23.90 17.44
CA GLU A 426 6.32 24.27 16.37
C GLU A 426 5.58 24.79 15.13
N ALA A 427 4.49 24.11 14.72
CA ALA A 427 3.65 24.57 13.63
C ALA A 427 3.11 25.99 13.88
N LYS A 428 2.65 26.26 15.11
CA LYS A 428 2.15 27.58 15.53
C LYS A 428 3.24 28.66 15.47
N LYS A 429 4.48 28.33 15.85
CA LYS A 429 5.62 29.24 15.70
C LYS A 429 5.90 29.59 14.23
N LEU A 430 5.86 28.59 13.34
CA LEU A 430 6.04 28.80 11.90
C LEU A 430 4.92 29.68 11.32
N ALA A 431 3.67 29.42 11.71
CA ALA A 431 2.51 30.19 11.29
C ALA A 431 2.60 31.64 11.79
N LYS A 432 2.93 31.87 13.08
CA LYS A 432 3.13 33.22 13.65
C LYS A 432 4.21 34.00 12.91
N LYS A 433 5.32 33.33 12.53
CA LYS A 433 6.36 33.97 11.71
C LYS A 433 5.83 34.38 10.33
N LYS A 434 4.95 33.59 9.73
CA LYS A 434 4.35 33.86 8.41
C LYS A 434 3.27 34.92 8.46
N TYR A 435 2.30 34.80 9.37
CA TYR A 435 1.13 35.67 9.43
C TYR A 435 1.36 36.94 10.28
N LYS A 436 2.47 37.00 11.04
CA LYS A 436 2.79 38.10 12.00
C LYS A 436 1.78 38.26 13.14
N LYS A 437 0.89 37.25 13.29
CA LYS A 437 -0.12 37.17 14.36
C LYS A 437 -0.36 35.70 14.71
N ASP A 438 -0.99 35.48 15.86
CA ASP A 438 -1.45 34.13 16.21
C ASP A 438 -2.68 33.77 15.37
N VAL A 439 -2.68 32.57 14.84
CA VAL A 439 -3.78 31.97 14.04
C VAL A 439 -4.03 30.56 14.51
N GLU A 440 -5.25 30.09 14.42
CA GLU A 440 -5.58 28.71 14.65
C GLU A 440 -5.14 27.86 13.45
N LEU A 441 -4.69 26.65 13.76
CA LEU A 441 -4.22 25.69 12.76
C LEU A 441 -5.00 24.39 12.89
N VAL A 442 -5.40 23.85 11.75
CA VAL A 442 -6.06 22.53 11.66
C VAL A 442 -5.03 21.50 11.25
N ARG A 443 -4.94 20.39 11.99
CA ARG A 443 -4.02 19.29 11.64
C ARG A 443 -4.60 18.48 10.49
N ASP A 444 -3.73 17.97 9.62
CA ASP A 444 -4.09 17.00 8.59
C ASP A 444 -4.70 15.75 9.25
N GLU A 445 -5.86 15.32 8.78
CA GLU A 445 -6.60 14.19 9.38
C GLU A 445 -6.06 12.84 8.92
N ASP A 446 -5.38 12.81 7.78
CA ASP A 446 -4.85 11.58 7.19
C ASP A 446 -3.70 11.01 8.02
N VAL A 447 -3.48 9.71 7.84
CA VAL A 447 -2.30 9.02 8.35
C VAL A 447 -1.37 8.62 7.21
N LEU A 448 -0.14 8.30 7.55
CA LEU A 448 0.83 7.77 6.60
C LEU A 448 0.56 6.30 6.27
N ASP A 449 0.82 5.93 5.03
CA ASP A 449 0.90 4.55 4.59
C ASP A 449 1.80 3.72 5.52
N THR A 450 1.37 2.52 5.89
CA THR A 450 2.14 1.63 6.77
C THR A 450 3.54 1.34 6.22
N TRP A 451 3.69 1.29 4.90
CA TRP A 451 4.98 1.06 4.25
C TRP A 451 5.96 2.23 4.43
N PHE A 452 5.46 3.43 4.76
CA PHE A 452 6.33 4.56 5.11
C PHE A 452 7.05 4.32 6.42
N SER A 453 6.35 3.91 7.47
CA SER A 453 6.95 3.57 8.77
C SER A 453 7.78 2.28 8.69
N SER A 454 7.27 1.25 8.03
CA SER A 454 7.97 -0.03 7.84
C SER A 454 9.23 0.12 7.00
N GLY A 455 9.29 1.12 6.10
CA GLY A 455 10.48 1.47 5.34
C GLY A 455 11.65 1.98 6.19
N LEU A 456 11.42 2.36 7.44
CA LEU A 456 12.44 2.78 8.39
C LEU A 456 12.96 1.62 9.26
N TRP A 457 12.35 0.44 9.18
CA TRP A 457 12.52 -0.68 10.09
C TRP A 457 13.98 -1.08 10.32
N ALA A 458 14.76 -1.14 9.24
CA ALA A 458 16.16 -1.59 9.30
C ALA A 458 17.08 -0.72 10.16
N PHE A 459 16.74 0.54 10.43
CA PHE A 459 17.57 1.45 11.20
C PHE A 459 16.85 2.13 12.37
N ALA A 460 15.54 2.38 12.28
CA ALA A 460 14.78 2.96 13.38
C ALA A 460 14.71 2.00 14.58
N THR A 461 14.55 0.70 14.34
CA THR A 461 14.60 -0.34 15.39
C THR A 461 15.97 -0.43 16.08
N LEU A 462 17.03 -0.01 15.41
CA LEU A 462 18.37 0.07 15.98
C LEU A 462 18.63 1.40 16.70
N GLY A 463 17.61 2.28 16.78
CA GLY A 463 17.61 3.49 17.60
C GLY A 463 17.86 4.80 16.83
N TRP A 464 17.90 4.80 15.50
CA TRP A 464 17.92 6.05 14.73
C TRP A 464 16.68 6.91 15.07
N PRO A 465 16.76 8.25 15.13
CA PRO A 465 17.87 9.10 14.70
C PRO A 465 18.99 9.29 15.71
N ASN A 466 18.88 8.70 16.89
CA ASN A 466 19.92 8.82 17.92
C ASN A 466 21.13 7.97 17.53
N LYS A 467 22.33 8.56 17.65
CA LYS A 467 23.57 7.82 17.47
C LYS A 467 23.80 6.94 18.69
N ASN A 468 23.61 5.62 18.55
CA ASN A 468 23.79 4.65 19.63
C ASN A 468 24.64 3.45 19.18
N GLU A 469 25.05 2.63 20.16
CA GLU A 469 25.93 1.48 19.91
C GLU A 469 25.29 0.42 19.01
N TYR A 470 23.98 0.19 19.08
CA TYR A 470 23.30 -0.81 18.24
C TYR A 470 23.30 -0.42 16.79
N LEU A 471 22.95 0.83 16.48
CA LEU A 471 22.99 1.35 15.12
C LEU A 471 24.42 1.28 14.55
N LYS A 472 25.43 1.69 15.35
CA LYS A 472 26.83 1.62 14.94
C LYS A 472 27.32 0.19 14.69
N LYS A 473 26.87 -0.77 15.52
CA LYS A 473 27.33 -2.16 15.45
C LYS A 473 26.64 -3.00 14.39
N PHE A 474 25.32 -2.85 14.24
CA PHE A 474 24.46 -3.78 13.52
C PHE A 474 23.85 -3.23 12.24
N TYR A 475 24.13 -1.95 11.90
CA TYR A 475 23.77 -1.38 10.59
C TYR A 475 25.01 -1.24 9.67
N PRO A 476 24.96 -1.73 8.43
CA PRO A 476 23.88 -2.48 7.79
C PRO A 476 23.69 -3.86 8.41
N THR A 477 22.45 -4.38 8.38
CA THR A 477 22.21 -5.75 8.77
C THR A 477 22.87 -6.73 7.79
N SER A 478 23.10 -7.96 8.22
CA SER A 478 23.84 -8.95 7.43
C SER A 478 23.00 -9.46 6.27
N VAL A 479 21.79 -9.90 6.57
CA VAL A 479 20.83 -10.39 5.58
C VAL A 479 19.42 -9.90 5.93
N LEU A 480 18.60 -9.69 4.90
CA LEU A 480 17.15 -9.59 5.00
C LEU A 480 16.54 -10.84 4.38
N VAL A 481 15.68 -11.55 5.10
CA VAL A 481 14.92 -12.70 4.60
C VAL A 481 13.49 -12.26 4.34
N THR A 482 12.98 -12.48 3.13
CA THR A 482 11.68 -11.96 2.71
C THR A 482 11.01 -12.85 1.66
N GLY A 483 9.69 -12.76 1.52
CA GLY A 483 8.97 -13.21 0.34
C GLY A 483 9.18 -12.26 -0.85
N PHE A 484 8.95 -12.76 -2.05
CA PHE A 484 9.10 -11.94 -3.26
C PHE A 484 8.00 -10.87 -3.38
N ASP A 485 6.85 -11.09 -2.79
CA ASP A 485 5.67 -10.25 -2.85
C ASP A 485 5.84 -8.88 -2.18
N ILE A 486 6.80 -8.74 -1.25
CA ILE A 486 7.10 -7.48 -0.58
C ILE A 486 8.45 -6.85 -0.96
N ILE A 487 9.09 -7.32 -2.05
CA ILE A 487 10.35 -6.72 -2.53
C ILE A 487 10.16 -5.24 -2.84
N PHE A 488 9.09 -4.88 -3.55
CA PHE A 488 8.83 -3.49 -3.91
C PHE A 488 8.29 -2.66 -2.74
N PHE A 489 7.31 -3.20 -2.01
CA PHE A 489 6.65 -2.48 -0.92
C PHE A 489 7.59 -2.17 0.25
N TRP A 490 8.40 -3.15 0.63
CA TRP A 490 9.18 -3.08 1.86
C TRP A 490 10.68 -2.98 1.61
N VAL A 491 11.23 -3.92 0.85
CA VAL A 491 12.68 -3.98 0.61
C VAL A 491 13.16 -2.72 -0.10
N ALA A 492 12.52 -2.34 -1.21
CA ALA A 492 12.86 -1.15 -1.98
C ALA A 492 12.70 0.13 -1.14
N ARG A 493 11.65 0.24 -0.31
CA ARG A 493 11.42 1.39 0.57
C ARG A 493 12.53 1.51 1.63
N MET A 494 12.89 0.41 2.29
CA MET A 494 14.03 0.41 3.22
C MET A 494 15.34 0.81 2.55
N MET A 495 15.57 0.37 1.32
CA MET A 495 16.77 0.74 0.55
C MET A 495 16.77 2.22 0.19
N MET A 496 15.65 2.78 -0.23
CA MET A 496 15.51 4.22 -0.50
C MET A 496 15.81 5.04 0.76
N PHE A 497 15.15 4.74 1.87
CA PHE A 497 15.34 5.50 3.11
C PHE A 497 16.71 5.28 3.75
N GLY A 498 17.23 4.06 3.76
CA GLY A 498 18.58 3.79 4.24
C GLY A 498 19.64 4.60 3.49
N MET A 499 19.51 4.69 2.17
CA MET A 499 20.43 5.48 1.34
C MET A 499 20.22 6.99 1.49
N GLU A 500 18.98 7.44 1.72
CA GLU A 500 18.70 8.87 1.88
C GLU A 500 19.17 9.42 3.24
N PHE A 501 18.94 8.67 4.32
CA PHE A 501 19.17 9.16 5.69
C PHE A 501 20.51 8.74 6.28
N LEU A 502 21.05 7.60 5.87
CA LEU A 502 22.31 7.06 6.40
C LEU A 502 23.44 6.97 5.35
N ASN A 503 23.12 7.24 4.09
CA ASN A 503 24.02 7.10 2.94
C ASN A 503 24.74 5.73 2.89
N LYS A 504 24.06 4.70 3.41
CA LYS A 504 24.57 3.34 3.55
C LYS A 504 23.43 2.35 3.31
N GLN A 505 23.73 1.22 2.63
CA GLN A 505 22.72 0.18 2.39
C GLN A 505 22.14 -0.36 3.70
N PRO A 506 20.84 -0.68 3.78
CA PRO A 506 20.25 -1.20 5.01
C PRO A 506 20.65 -2.64 5.33
N PHE A 507 20.97 -3.44 4.32
CA PHE A 507 21.41 -4.83 4.42
C PHE A 507 22.38 -5.18 3.30
N LYS A 508 23.25 -6.19 3.57
CA LYS A 508 24.26 -6.64 2.61
C LYS A 508 23.67 -7.63 1.60
N GLU A 509 22.78 -8.49 2.09
CA GLU A 509 22.15 -9.57 1.32
C GLU A 509 20.65 -9.57 1.50
N ILE A 510 19.93 -9.98 0.47
CA ILE A 510 18.48 -10.17 0.47
C ILE A 510 18.23 -11.60 0.03
N TYR A 511 17.75 -12.43 0.95
CA TYR A 511 17.34 -13.79 0.66
C TYR A 511 15.84 -13.83 0.41
N VAL A 512 15.44 -14.20 -0.81
CA VAL A 512 14.04 -14.23 -1.22
C VAL A 512 13.57 -15.68 -1.28
N HIS A 513 12.68 -16.06 -0.37
CA HIS A 513 12.08 -17.39 -0.34
C HIS A 513 10.79 -17.47 -1.15
N ALA A 514 10.38 -18.71 -1.50
CA ALA A 514 9.10 -18.96 -2.13
C ALA A 514 7.93 -18.71 -1.15
N LEU A 515 6.76 -18.37 -1.69
CA LEU A 515 5.54 -18.30 -0.88
C LEU A 515 4.99 -19.70 -0.61
N VAL A 516 4.58 -19.94 0.63
CA VAL A 516 3.84 -21.14 0.99
C VAL A 516 2.45 -21.06 0.40
N ARG A 517 2.04 -22.13 -0.29
CA ARG A 517 0.75 -22.24 -0.96
C ARG A 517 -0.05 -23.37 -0.32
N ASP A 518 -1.36 -23.30 -0.47
CA ASP A 518 -2.26 -24.40 -0.08
C ASP A 518 -2.17 -25.58 -1.08
N GLU A 519 -2.91 -26.64 -0.82
CA GLU A 519 -2.98 -27.84 -1.66
C GLU A 519 -3.50 -27.58 -3.09
N LYS A 520 -4.23 -26.48 -3.29
CA LYS A 520 -4.72 -25.99 -4.59
C LYS A 520 -3.74 -25.06 -5.29
N GLY A 521 -2.54 -24.87 -4.74
CA GLY A 521 -1.53 -23.96 -5.26
C GLY A 521 -1.85 -22.48 -5.05
N GLN A 522 -2.84 -22.12 -4.22
CA GLN A 522 -3.20 -20.74 -3.94
C GLN A 522 -2.36 -20.17 -2.81
N LYS A 523 -2.05 -18.87 -2.87
CA LYS A 523 -1.42 -18.15 -1.76
C LYS A 523 -2.29 -18.24 -0.52
N MET A 524 -1.69 -18.65 0.61
CA MET A 524 -2.37 -18.65 1.90
C MET A 524 -2.70 -17.22 2.33
N SER A 525 -3.96 -16.97 2.66
CA SER A 525 -4.41 -15.71 3.24
C SER A 525 -5.59 -15.94 4.18
N LYS A 526 -5.68 -15.12 5.24
CA LYS A 526 -6.77 -15.20 6.22
C LYS A 526 -8.13 -14.90 5.59
N SER A 527 -8.18 -14.00 4.62
CA SER A 527 -9.40 -13.65 3.89
C SER A 527 -9.96 -14.81 3.05
N LYS A 528 -9.10 -15.75 2.62
CA LYS A 528 -9.50 -16.95 1.86
C LYS A 528 -9.80 -18.15 2.75
N GLY A 529 -9.55 -18.07 4.07
CA GLY A 529 -9.77 -19.18 5.01
C GLY A 529 -8.88 -20.41 4.79
N ASN A 530 -7.82 -20.31 3.97
CA ASN A 530 -6.92 -21.40 3.62
C ASN A 530 -5.61 -21.38 4.40
N VAL A 531 -5.60 -20.76 5.55
CA VAL A 531 -4.41 -20.62 6.42
C VAL A 531 -4.24 -21.84 7.30
N ILE A 532 -3.03 -22.39 7.34
CA ILE A 532 -2.63 -23.43 8.28
C ILE A 532 -1.88 -22.76 9.44
N ASP A 533 -2.38 -22.91 10.67
CA ASP A 533 -1.69 -22.45 11.87
C ASP A 533 -0.48 -23.37 12.14
N PRO A 534 0.74 -22.80 12.21
CA PRO A 534 1.94 -23.60 12.49
C PRO A 534 1.90 -24.33 13.84
N LEU A 535 1.15 -23.81 14.82
CA LEU A 535 1.05 -24.47 16.14
C LEU A 535 0.32 -25.80 16.06
N ILE A 536 -0.68 -25.94 15.20
CA ILE A 536 -1.38 -27.22 14.98
C ILE A 536 -0.38 -28.28 14.48
N LEU A 537 0.54 -27.89 13.59
CA LEU A 537 1.57 -28.79 13.08
C LEU A 537 2.63 -29.10 14.13
N ILE A 538 2.99 -28.12 14.97
CA ILE A 538 3.92 -28.32 16.09
C ILE A 538 3.34 -29.31 17.09
N ASP A 539 2.09 -29.16 17.46
CA ASP A 539 1.44 -30.08 18.41
C ASP A 539 1.37 -31.51 17.86
N LYS A 540 1.25 -31.65 16.54
CA LYS A 540 1.18 -32.97 15.88
C LYS A 540 2.55 -33.58 15.57
N TYR A 541 3.54 -32.77 15.17
CA TYR A 541 4.80 -33.26 14.57
C TYR A 541 6.07 -32.81 15.31
N LEU A 542 5.98 -32.05 16.40
CA LEU A 542 7.08 -31.45 17.15
C LEU A 542 7.51 -30.05 16.67
N SER A 543 8.09 -29.27 17.56
CA SER A 543 8.63 -27.94 17.25
C SER A 543 10.08 -28.00 16.75
N LEU A 544 10.54 -26.89 16.16
CA LEU A 544 11.93 -26.70 15.73
C LEU A 544 12.97 -26.78 16.86
N ILE A 545 12.57 -26.59 18.11
CA ILE A 545 13.46 -26.70 19.28
C ILE A 545 14.16 -28.07 19.33
N HIS A 546 13.55 -29.11 18.79
CA HIS A 546 14.08 -30.45 18.79
C HIS A 546 15.08 -30.72 17.67
N ILE A 547 15.05 -29.92 16.63
CA ILE A 547 15.98 -30.03 15.51
C ILE A 547 17.32 -29.39 15.87
#